data_d3ff4dc430f308e65cdcd7667a509c9d
#
_entry.id   d3ff4dc430f308e65cdcd7667a509c9d
#
_cell.length_a   1.000
_cell.length_b   1.000
_cell.length_c   1.000
_cell.angle_alpha   90.00
_cell.angle_beta   90.00
_cell.angle_gamma   90.00
#
_symmetry.space_group_name_H-M   'P 1'
#
loop_
_entity.id
_entity.type
_entity.pdbx_description
1 polymer ?
#
loop_
_entity_poly.entity_id
_entity_poly.type
_entity_poly.pdbx_seq_one_letter_code
_entity_poly.pdbx_strand_id
1 'polypeptide(L)'
;MLTLSIQNLSVHFSGNYVINDVSATLHGGEMVAVVGRNGVGKTTLIKAIARLIKRSGDVALYDDKGNLFSDRDIAYVPQLESVTSRLTAFEMVLLGLVKDLRWKVTDEQIEKVADTLAELGLDSLSRKPVCSLSGGQKQLVFMAQAFVSRPKVLLLDEPTSALDLRHQLVVMDLARKYTRENGAITLFVVHDLMLASRYSSRLLMLHEGRIKAFDTAERVLHPHLLGDVYDVEASVERTRPG
;
A
#
# COMPACT_ATOMS: atom_id res chain seq x y z
N MET A 1 17.97 1.52 -10.88
CA MET A 1 16.85 0.70 -10.35
C MET A 1 16.50 1.24 -8.97
N LEU A 2 15.21 1.39 -8.63
CA LEU A 2 14.78 1.86 -7.31
C LEU A 2 14.89 0.74 -6.29
N THR A 3 15.33 1.03 -5.06
CA THR A 3 15.47 0.06 -3.97
C THR A 3 14.94 0.65 -2.67
N LEU A 4 14.04 -0.08 -2.01
CA LEU A 4 13.60 0.16 -0.64
C LEU A 4 14.28 -0.85 0.28
N SER A 5 15.18 -0.39 1.14
CA SER A 5 15.88 -1.20 2.14
C SER A 5 15.25 -0.97 3.50
N ILE A 6 14.86 -2.04 4.15
CA ILE A 6 14.35 -2.06 5.53
C ILE A 6 15.36 -2.88 6.34
N GLN A 7 15.93 -2.32 7.41
CA GLN A 7 16.95 -2.96 8.22
C GLN A 7 16.62 -2.88 9.71
N ASN A 8 16.52 -4.05 10.33
CA ASN A 8 16.29 -4.22 11.78
C ASN A 8 15.12 -3.39 12.32
N LEU A 9 14.06 -3.24 11.49
CA LEU A 9 12.90 -2.43 11.82
C LEU A 9 12.15 -3.05 12.99
N SER A 10 12.00 -2.30 14.08
CA SER A 10 11.26 -2.74 15.25
C SER A 10 10.33 -1.63 15.75
N VAL A 11 9.14 -2.03 16.19
CA VAL A 11 8.12 -1.17 16.79
C VAL A 11 7.63 -1.81 18.06
N HIS A 12 7.57 -1.03 19.15
CA HIS A 12 7.03 -1.49 20.42
C HIS A 12 6.02 -0.48 20.97
N PHE A 13 5.00 -1.00 21.64
CA PHE A 13 4.00 -0.22 22.37
C PHE A 13 3.91 -0.75 23.80
N SER A 14 3.94 0.15 24.78
CA SER A 14 3.82 -0.21 26.21
C SER A 14 4.74 -1.35 26.64
N GLY A 15 5.97 -1.38 26.13
CA GLY A 15 6.98 -2.37 26.49
C GLY A 15 6.95 -3.69 25.68
N ASN A 16 5.93 -3.90 24.83
CA ASN A 16 5.83 -5.10 24.00
C ASN A 16 6.19 -4.81 22.55
N TYR A 17 6.97 -5.69 21.93
CA TYR A 17 7.24 -5.60 20.51
C TYR A 17 6.04 -6.07 19.69
N VAL A 18 5.57 -5.22 18.78
CA VAL A 18 4.57 -5.56 17.76
C VAL A 18 5.26 -5.93 16.46
N ILE A 19 6.37 -5.25 16.12
CA ILE A 19 7.30 -5.61 15.06
C ILE A 19 8.68 -5.75 15.69
N ASN A 20 9.38 -6.82 15.38
CA ASN A 20 10.63 -7.18 16.01
C ASN A 20 11.64 -7.64 14.97
N ASP A 21 12.64 -6.79 14.71
CA ASP A 21 13.81 -7.09 13.86
C ASP A 21 13.45 -7.52 12.43
N VAL A 22 12.59 -6.73 11.76
CA VAL A 22 12.18 -6.97 10.38
C VAL A 22 13.19 -6.35 9.43
N SER A 23 13.76 -7.17 8.53
CA SER A 23 14.67 -6.74 7.46
C SER A 23 14.20 -7.28 6.12
N ALA A 24 14.10 -6.42 5.11
CA ALA A 24 13.67 -6.77 3.76
C ALA A 24 14.22 -5.77 2.74
N THR A 25 14.42 -6.25 1.51
CA THR A 25 14.78 -5.40 0.37
C THR A 25 13.78 -5.60 -0.75
N LEU A 26 13.25 -4.48 -1.26
CA LEU A 26 12.28 -4.45 -2.35
C LEU A 26 12.81 -3.59 -3.51
N HIS A 27 12.39 -3.92 -4.72
CA HIS A 27 12.89 -3.27 -5.93
C HIS A 27 11.78 -2.61 -6.74
N GLY A 28 12.15 -1.62 -7.54
CA GLY A 28 11.24 -0.90 -8.43
C GLY A 28 10.50 -1.85 -9.37
N GLY A 29 9.18 -1.63 -9.52
CA GLY A 29 8.29 -2.49 -10.28
C GLY A 29 7.71 -3.67 -9.49
N GLU A 30 8.15 -3.90 -8.24
CA GLU A 30 7.60 -4.96 -7.39
C GLU A 30 6.31 -4.52 -6.70
N MET A 31 5.33 -5.43 -6.69
CA MET A 31 4.20 -5.42 -5.75
C MET A 31 4.42 -6.52 -4.72
N VAL A 32 4.46 -6.16 -3.45
CA VAL A 32 4.67 -7.09 -2.34
C VAL A 32 3.45 -7.11 -1.45
N ALA A 33 2.83 -8.28 -1.30
CA ALA A 33 1.73 -8.48 -0.36
C ALA A 33 2.28 -8.76 1.04
N VAL A 34 1.75 -8.07 2.05
CA VAL A 34 2.01 -8.34 3.46
C VAL A 34 0.86 -9.16 4.01
N VAL A 35 1.13 -10.42 4.36
CA VAL A 35 0.13 -11.40 4.83
C VAL A 35 0.47 -11.90 6.25
N GLY A 36 -0.50 -12.50 6.92
CA GLY A 36 -0.39 -13.02 8.28
C GLY A 36 -1.69 -12.84 9.07
N ARG A 37 -1.78 -13.43 10.26
CA ARG A 37 -3.00 -13.37 11.12
C ARG A 37 -3.37 -11.92 11.47
N ASN A 38 -4.64 -11.75 11.88
CA ASN A 38 -5.10 -10.47 12.42
C ASN A 38 -4.33 -10.13 13.70
N GLY A 39 -3.97 -8.86 13.86
CA GLY A 39 -3.22 -8.38 15.04
C GLY A 39 -1.71 -8.67 15.01
N VAL A 40 -1.16 -9.35 13.99
CA VAL A 40 0.28 -9.71 13.94
C VAL A 40 1.21 -8.51 13.67
N GLY A 41 0.66 -7.34 13.35
CA GLY A 41 1.45 -6.12 13.12
C GLY A 41 1.58 -5.67 11.66
N LYS A 42 0.76 -6.19 10.72
CA LYS A 42 0.83 -5.81 9.29
C LYS A 42 0.68 -4.29 9.08
N THR A 43 -0.40 -3.69 9.59
CA THR A 43 -0.64 -2.24 9.58
C THR A 43 0.48 -1.47 10.30
N THR A 44 0.98 -2.01 11.41
CA THR A 44 2.10 -1.41 12.16
C THR A 44 3.37 -1.38 11.32
N LEU A 45 3.68 -2.46 10.60
CA LEU A 45 4.83 -2.52 9.70
C LEU A 45 4.73 -1.44 8.61
N ILE A 46 3.60 -1.35 7.92
CA ILE A 46 3.39 -0.35 6.86
C ILE A 46 3.48 1.08 7.41
N LYS A 47 2.85 1.37 8.57
CA LYS A 47 2.94 2.68 9.23
C LYS A 47 4.36 3.02 9.67
N ALA A 48 5.14 2.04 10.11
CA ALA A 48 6.55 2.23 10.45
C ALA A 48 7.41 2.54 9.22
N ILE A 49 7.18 1.87 8.08
CA ILE A 49 7.83 2.18 6.80
C ILE A 49 7.45 3.59 6.34
N ALA A 50 6.18 3.97 6.45
CA ALA A 50 5.67 5.32 6.15
C ALA A 50 6.14 6.41 7.13
N ARG A 51 6.88 6.04 8.19
CA ARG A 51 7.32 6.95 9.27
C ARG A 51 6.18 7.66 10.01
N LEU A 52 5.00 7.05 10.04
CA LEU A 52 3.83 7.58 10.75
C LEU A 52 3.84 7.24 12.25
N ILE A 53 4.69 6.32 12.68
CA ILE A 53 4.84 5.90 14.08
C ILE A 53 6.33 5.79 14.45
N LYS A 54 6.62 5.88 15.75
CA LYS A 54 7.98 5.70 16.27
C LYS A 54 8.46 4.27 16.00
N ARG A 55 9.71 4.15 15.59
CA ARG A 55 10.37 2.89 15.27
C ARG A 55 11.87 2.97 15.59
N SER A 56 12.51 1.83 15.68
CA SER A 56 13.97 1.67 15.59
C SER A 56 14.33 0.95 14.30
N GLY A 57 15.61 0.93 13.95
CA GLY A 57 16.09 0.42 12.67
C GLY A 57 15.94 1.43 11.54
N ASP A 58 16.39 1.06 10.35
CA ASP A 58 16.50 1.95 9.21
C ASP A 58 15.56 1.58 8.07
N VAL A 59 15.00 2.59 7.42
CA VAL A 59 14.26 2.48 6.16
C VAL A 59 14.84 3.52 5.21
N ALA A 60 15.47 3.06 4.15
CA ALA A 60 16.10 3.89 3.13
C ALA A 60 15.53 3.57 1.75
N LEU A 61 15.25 4.62 0.99
CA LEU A 61 14.84 4.54 -0.41
C LEU A 61 15.94 5.19 -1.25
N TYR A 62 16.48 4.46 -2.24
CA TYR A 62 17.57 4.95 -3.08
C TYR A 62 17.53 4.34 -4.48
N ASP A 63 18.20 4.99 -5.42
CA ASP A 63 18.41 4.50 -6.78
C ASP A 63 19.76 3.75 -6.91
N ASP A 64 20.01 3.21 -8.11
CA ASP A 64 21.27 2.50 -8.46
C ASP A 64 22.51 3.41 -8.48
N LYS A 65 22.33 4.73 -8.42
CA LYS A 65 23.40 5.71 -8.29
C LYS A 65 23.67 6.09 -6.82
N GLY A 66 22.89 5.53 -5.88
CA GLY A 66 22.99 5.84 -4.46
C GLY A 66 22.31 7.14 -4.04
N ASN A 67 21.50 7.77 -4.91
CA ASN A 67 20.74 8.95 -4.53
C ASN A 67 19.62 8.56 -3.58
N LEU A 68 19.60 9.16 -2.40
CA LEU A 68 18.55 8.95 -1.39
C LEU A 68 17.30 9.75 -1.74
N PHE A 69 16.15 9.12 -1.60
CA PHE A 69 14.84 9.75 -1.71
C PHE A 69 14.29 10.15 -0.35
N SER A 70 13.37 11.09 -0.35
CA SER A 70 12.77 11.63 0.86
C SER A 70 11.48 10.90 1.25
N ASP A 71 10.94 11.24 2.43
CA ASP A 71 9.63 10.76 2.87
C ASP A 71 8.48 11.26 1.99
N ARG A 72 8.72 12.29 1.16
CA ARG A 72 7.76 12.79 0.17
C ARG A 72 7.51 11.79 -0.95
N ASP A 73 8.48 10.93 -1.22
CA ASP A 73 8.40 9.90 -2.24
C ASP A 73 7.64 8.65 -1.79
N ILE A 74 7.17 8.64 -0.54
CA ILE A 74 6.36 7.55 0.05
C ILE A 74 4.94 8.06 0.26
N ALA A 75 3.97 7.39 -0.39
CA ALA A 75 2.54 7.61 -0.14
C ALA A 75 1.94 6.45 0.66
N TYR A 76 1.05 6.78 1.59
CA TYR A 76 0.32 5.82 2.41
C TYR A 76 -1.18 6.02 2.22
N VAL A 77 -1.86 4.94 1.86
CA VAL A 77 -3.32 4.87 1.76
C VAL A 77 -3.82 4.02 2.94
N PRO A 78 -4.52 4.64 3.90
CA PRO A 78 -5.04 3.94 5.06
C PRO A 78 -6.24 3.06 4.70
N GLN A 79 -6.55 2.10 5.57
CA GLN A 79 -7.82 1.41 5.56
C GLN A 79 -8.96 2.42 5.79
N LEU A 80 -9.99 2.37 4.93
CA LEU A 80 -11.14 3.27 5.00
C LEU A 80 -12.25 2.65 5.85
N GLU A 81 -12.28 2.97 7.14
CA GLU A 81 -13.36 2.52 8.04
C GLU A 81 -14.61 3.41 7.92
N SER A 82 -14.46 4.71 8.09
CA SER A 82 -15.53 5.70 7.92
C SER A 82 -14.96 7.05 7.48
N VAL A 83 -15.39 7.52 6.32
CA VAL A 83 -14.96 8.83 5.82
C VAL A 83 -16.16 9.78 5.89
N THR A 84 -16.07 10.76 6.80
CA THR A 84 -17.10 11.80 7.03
C THR A 84 -16.71 13.14 6.41
N SER A 85 -15.61 13.21 5.66
CA SER A 85 -15.10 14.44 5.07
C SER A 85 -16.10 15.05 4.09
N ARG A 86 -16.38 16.35 4.25
CA ARG A 86 -17.20 17.15 3.32
C ARG A 86 -16.38 17.72 2.16
N LEU A 87 -15.07 17.52 2.13
CA LEU A 87 -14.25 17.91 0.98
C LEU A 87 -14.76 17.21 -0.28
N THR A 88 -14.71 17.90 -1.39
CA THR A 88 -14.97 17.32 -2.70
C THR A 88 -13.87 16.32 -3.06
N ALA A 89 -14.14 15.44 -4.03
CA ALA A 89 -13.11 14.53 -4.53
C ALA A 89 -11.86 15.30 -5.05
N PHE A 90 -12.09 16.43 -5.71
CA PHE A 90 -11.00 17.31 -6.16
C PHE A 90 -10.13 17.82 -5.00
N GLU A 91 -10.76 18.39 -3.96
CA GLU A 91 -10.06 18.90 -2.78
C GLU A 91 -9.33 17.78 -2.02
N MET A 92 -9.93 16.59 -1.95
CA MET A 92 -9.29 15.43 -1.33
C MET A 92 -8.02 15.03 -2.09
N VAL A 93 -8.07 14.97 -3.42
CA VAL A 93 -6.89 14.65 -4.23
C VAL A 93 -5.84 15.76 -4.13
N LEU A 94 -6.25 17.03 -4.09
CA LEU A 94 -5.35 18.18 -3.90
C LEU A 94 -4.56 18.08 -2.59
N LEU A 95 -5.14 17.52 -1.53
CA LEU A 95 -4.42 17.25 -0.28
C LEU A 95 -3.24 16.29 -0.45
N GLY A 96 -3.21 15.47 -1.50
CA GLY A 96 -2.04 14.65 -1.84
C GLY A 96 -0.80 15.45 -2.21
N LEU A 97 -0.98 16.73 -2.58
CA LEU A 97 0.08 17.69 -2.86
C LEU A 97 0.39 18.62 -1.67
N VAL A 98 -0.16 18.36 -0.47
CA VAL A 98 -0.06 19.26 0.69
C VAL A 98 1.39 19.59 1.08
N LYS A 99 2.30 18.65 0.89
CA LYS A 99 3.75 18.85 1.14
C LYS A 99 4.39 19.90 0.21
N ASP A 100 3.74 20.17 -0.94
CA ASP A 100 4.16 21.12 -1.97
C ASP A 100 3.26 22.37 -2.01
N LEU A 101 2.18 22.40 -1.19
CA LEU A 101 1.29 23.54 -1.11
C LEU A 101 1.99 24.71 -0.40
N ARG A 102 1.95 25.87 -1.04
CA ARG A 102 2.32 27.16 -0.45
C ARG A 102 1.05 27.92 -0.05
N TRP A 103 1.15 29.22 0.14
CA TRP A 103 0.02 30.12 0.48
C TRP A 103 -1.12 30.12 -0.56
N LYS A 104 -0.84 29.70 -1.81
CA LYS A 104 -1.83 29.58 -2.89
C LYS A 104 -1.60 28.30 -3.66
N VAL A 105 -2.69 27.67 -4.06
CA VAL A 105 -2.68 26.57 -5.04
C VAL A 105 -2.33 27.16 -6.41
N THR A 106 -1.41 26.53 -7.12
CA THR A 106 -0.99 26.95 -8.48
C THR A 106 -1.87 26.31 -9.53
N ASP A 107 -1.93 26.93 -10.73
CA ASP A 107 -2.66 26.37 -11.88
C ASP A 107 -2.10 24.99 -12.26
N GLU A 108 -0.77 24.79 -12.19
CA GLU A 108 -0.11 23.50 -12.39
C GLU A 108 -0.61 22.42 -11.43
N GLN A 109 -0.84 22.76 -10.14
CA GLN A 109 -1.37 21.82 -9.16
C GLN A 109 -2.84 21.47 -9.46
N ILE A 110 -3.62 22.46 -9.92
CA ILE A 110 -5.03 22.26 -10.32
C ILE A 110 -5.09 21.30 -11.51
N GLU A 111 -4.27 21.55 -12.54
CA GLU A 111 -4.17 20.70 -13.73
C GLU A 111 -3.76 19.28 -13.39
N LYS A 112 -2.72 19.12 -12.55
CA LYS A 112 -2.23 17.83 -12.10
C LYS A 112 -3.31 17.00 -11.35
N VAL A 113 -4.14 17.66 -10.53
CA VAL A 113 -5.28 17.01 -9.86
C VAL A 113 -6.34 16.61 -10.88
N ALA A 114 -6.68 17.50 -11.83
CA ALA A 114 -7.66 17.21 -12.87
C ALA A 114 -7.23 16.02 -13.73
N ASP A 115 -5.97 16.00 -14.17
CA ASP A 115 -5.39 14.90 -14.95
C ASP A 115 -5.43 13.58 -14.18
N THR A 116 -5.05 13.60 -12.90
CA THR A 116 -5.08 12.39 -12.05
C THR A 116 -6.51 11.85 -11.91
N LEU A 117 -7.50 12.72 -11.73
CA LEU A 117 -8.90 12.32 -11.68
C LEU A 117 -9.38 11.75 -13.03
N ALA A 118 -8.98 12.36 -14.15
CA ALA A 118 -9.31 11.88 -15.48
C ALA A 118 -8.69 10.51 -15.78
N GLU A 119 -7.41 10.30 -15.47
CA GLU A 119 -6.71 9.02 -15.61
C GLU A 119 -7.41 7.87 -14.86
N LEU A 120 -8.09 8.17 -13.76
CA LEU A 120 -8.83 7.21 -12.96
C LEU A 120 -10.33 7.15 -13.26
N GLY A 121 -10.83 7.93 -14.24
CA GLY A 121 -12.23 8.00 -14.63
C GLY A 121 -13.13 8.62 -13.54
N LEU A 122 -12.59 9.53 -12.74
CA LEU A 122 -13.26 10.16 -11.61
C LEU A 122 -13.77 11.59 -11.91
N ASP A 123 -13.70 12.07 -13.15
CA ASP A 123 -14.07 13.43 -13.56
C ASP A 123 -15.49 13.81 -13.08
N SER A 124 -16.43 12.90 -13.29
CA SER A 124 -17.84 13.12 -12.92
C SER A 124 -18.07 13.21 -11.40
N LEU A 125 -17.10 12.79 -10.60
CA LEU A 125 -17.12 12.81 -9.14
C LEU A 125 -16.35 14.01 -8.57
N SER A 126 -15.60 14.72 -9.37
CA SER A 126 -14.66 15.79 -8.97
C SER A 126 -15.27 16.78 -7.96
N ARG A 127 -16.51 17.22 -8.21
CA ARG A 127 -17.23 18.20 -7.38
C ARG A 127 -18.09 17.58 -6.27
N LYS A 128 -18.18 16.24 -6.17
CA LYS A 128 -19.01 15.58 -5.15
C LYS A 128 -18.25 15.50 -3.84
N PRO A 129 -18.92 15.75 -2.70
CA PRO A 129 -18.36 15.52 -1.38
C PRO A 129 -17.99 14.05 -1.18
N VAL A 130 -16.81 13.77 -0.65
CA VAL A 130 -16.32 12.38 -0.47
C VAL A 130 -17.25 11.58 0.44
N CYS A 131 -17.88 12.20 1.44
CA CYS A 131 -18.84 11.50 2.31
C CYS A 131 -20.06 10.94 1.54
N SER A 132 -20.43 11.51 0.38
CA SER A 132 -21.57 11.07 -0.45
C SER A 132 -21.24 9.97 -1.45
N LEU A 133 -19.96 9.60 -1.58
CA LEU A 133 -19.49 8.59 -2.52
C LEU A 133 -19.72 7.17 -1.97
N SER A 134 -19.87 6.19 -2.87
CA SER A 134 -19.86 4.77 -2.50
C SER A 134 -18.48 4.35 -1.95
N GLY A 135 -18.40 3.21 -1.27
CA GLY A 135 -17.13 2.69 -0.74
C GLY A 135 -16.04 2.57 -1.81
N GLY A 136 -16.37 1.96 -2.96
CA GLY A 136 -15.43 1.83 -4.07
C GLY A 136 -15.02 3.19 -4.65
N GLN A 137 -15.94 4.15 -4.80
CA GLN A 137 -15.61 5.50 -5.27
C GLN A 137 -14.71 6.23 -4.27
N LYS A 138 -14.96 6.11 -2.97
CA LYS A 138 -14.08 6.67 -1.93
C LYS A 138 -12.68 6.10 -2.06
N GLN A 139 -12.56 4.76 -2.19
CA GLN A 139 -11.26 4.10 -2.33
C GLN A 139 -10.49 4.63 -3.54
N LEU A 140 -11.15 4.80 -4.69
CA LEU A 140 -10.53 5.36 -5.88
C LEU A 140 -10.08 6.81 -5.70
N VAL A 141 -10.83 7.64 -4.97
CA VAL A 141 -10.43 9.01 -4.63
C VAL A 141 -9.18 9.02 -3.74
N PHE A 142 -9.08 8.12 -2.75
CA PHE A 142 -7.87 8.01 -1.91
C PHE A 142 -6.66 7.45 -2.68
N MET A 143 -6.90 6.57 -3.66
CA MET A 143 -5.84 6.16 -4.59
C MET A 143 -5.38 7.34 -5.45
N ALA A 144 -6.30 8.14 -5.98
CA ALA A 144 -5.97 9.37 -6.72
C ALA A 144 -5.17 10.35 -5.86
N GLN A 145 -5.55 10.54 -4.60
CA GLN A 145 -4.83 11.36 -3.63
C GLN A 145 -3.38 10.88 -3.44
N ALA A 146 -3.16 9.57 -3.40
CA ALA A 146 -1.82 9.01 -3.30
C ALA A 146 -1.02 9.18 -4.60
N PHE A 147 -1.66 8.98 -5.76
CA PHE A 147 -0.99 9.02 -7.07
C PHE A 147 -0.62 10.42 -7.54
N VAL A 148 -1.38 11.46 -7.15
CA VAL A 148 -1.16 12.83 -7.61
C VAL A 148 0.23 13.36 -7.30
N SER A 149 0.87 12.90 -6.22
CA SER A 149 2.26 13.24 -5.87
C SER A 149 3.31 12.41 -6.63
N ARG A 150 2.89 11.43 -7.44
CA ARG A 150 3.76 10.47 -8.14
C ARG A 150 4.80 9.80 -7.24
N PRO A 151 4.35 9.13 -6.16
CA PRO A 151 5.26 8.53 -5.20
C PRO A 151 6.11 7.41 -5.81
N LYS A 152 7.30 7.21 -5.27
CA LYS A 152 8.18 6.09 -5.59
C LYS A 152 7.82 4.83 -4.82
N VAL A 153 7.23 5.00 -3.64
CA VAL A 153 6.73 3.89 -2.81
C VAL A 153 5.26 4.12 -2.49
N LEU A 154 4.44 3.13 -2.75
CA LEU A 154 3.02 3.11 -2.44
C LEU A 154 2.75 2.07 -1.35
N LEU A 155 2.22 2.52 -0.24
CA LEU A 155 1.88 1.70 0.92
C LEU A 155 0.36 1.65 1.07
N LEU A 156 -0.25 0.48 0.87
CA LEU A 156 -1.69 0.29 0.90
C LEU A 156 -2.07 -0.59 2.10
N ASP A 157 -2.84 -0.02 3.02
CA ASP A 157 -3.30 -0.72 4.21
C ASP A 157 -4.73 -1.21 3.98
N GLU A 158 -4.90 -2.50 3.69
CA GLU A 158 -6.16 -3.15 3.38
C GLU A 158 -7.02 -2.41 2.33
N PRO A 159 -6.46 -2.11 1.13
CA PRO A 159 -7.12 -1.25 0.14
C PRO A 159 -8.41 -1.86 -0.44
N THR A 160 -8.67 -3.12 -0.17
CA THR A 160 -9.82 -3.88 -0.68
C THR A 160 -10.84 -4.24 0.39
N SER A 161 -10.60 -3.85 1.66
CA SER A 161 -11.55 -4.11 2.76
C SER A 161 -12.89 -3.42 2.50
N ALA A 162 -13.99 -4.09 2.81
CA ALA A 162 -15.37 -3.61 2.63
C ALA A 162 -15.77 -3.25 1.17
N LEU A 163 -15.02 -3.71 0.17
CA LEU A 163 -15.36 -3.57 -1.24
C LEU A 163 -15.94 -4.87 -1.80
N ASP A 164 -16.87 -4.76 -2.76
CA ASP A 164 -17.28 -5.90 -3.57
C ASP A 164 -16.15 -6.36 -4.50
N LEU A 165 -16.25 -7.58 -5.02
CA LEU A 165 -15.21 -8.20 -5.84
C LEU A 165 -14.80 -7.34 -7.04
N ARG A 166 -15.76 -6.69 -7.71
CA ARG A 166 -15.48 -5.83 -8.88
C ARG A 166 -14.58 -4.65 -8.48
N HIS A 167 -14.92 -3.96 -7.40
CA HIS A 167 -14.15 -2.81 -6.93
C HIS A 167 -12.79 -3.22 -6.37
N GLN A 168 -12.69 -4.40 -5.71
CA GLN A 168 -11.41 -4.95 -5.28
C GLN A 168 -10.44 -5.12 -6.46
N LEU A 169 -10.92 -5.75 -7.56
CA LEU A 169 -10.11 -5.96 -8.76
C LEU A 169 -9.69 -4.63 -9.39
N VAL A 170 -10.60 -3.67 -9.51
CA VAL A 170 -10.29 -2.32 -10.06
C VAL A 170 -9.19 -1.64 -9.26
N VAL A 171 -9.28 -1.61 -7.93
CA VAL A 171 -8.28 -0.99 -7.05
C VAL A 171 -6.91 -1.67 -7.20
N MET A 172 -6.89 -3.00 -7.21
CA MET A 172 -5.65 -3.76 -7.35
C MET A 172 -5.02 -3.64 -8.73
N ASP A 173 -5.84 -3.62 -9.80
CA ASP A 173 -5.35 -3.38 -11.17
C ASP A 173 -4.76 -1.98 -11.32
N LEU A 174 -5.36 -0.95 -10.72
CA LEU A 174 -4.82 0.41 -10.70
C LEU A 174 -3.47 0.47 -9.97
N ALA A 175 -3.36 -0.15 -8.80
CA ALA A 175 -2.11 -0.21 -8.06
C ALA A 175 -1.01 -0.93 -8.87
N ARG A 176 -1.36 -2.05 -9.52
CA ARG A 176 -0.44 -2.81 -10.38
C ARG A 176 0.00 -2.01 -11.60
N LYS A 177 -0.94 -1.35 -12.28
CA LYS A 177 -0.64 -0.48 -13.42
C LYS A 177 0.32 0.63 -13.00
N TYR A 178 -0.01 1.35 -11.93
CA TYR A 178 0.84 2.42 -11.38
C TYR A 178 2.26 1.92 -11.08
N THR A 179 2.38 0.80 -10.37
CA THR A 179 3.66 0.19 -10.00
C THR A 179 4.54 -0.09 -11.22
N ARG A 180 3.94 -0.69 -12.25
CA ARG A 180 4.68 -1.08 -13.49
C ARG A 180 5.06 0.12 -14.34
N GLU A 181 4.14 1.05 -14.57
CA GLU A 181 4.36 2.21 -15.46
C GLU A 181 5.35 3.22 -14.86
N ASN A 182 5.37 3.36 -13.53
CA ASN A 182 6.24 4.32 -12.85
C ASN A 182 7.50 3.69 -12.25
N GLY A 183 7.69 2.37 -12.39
CA GLY A 183 8.78 1.66 -11.71
C GLY A 183 8.74 1.82 -10.19
N ALA A 184 7.57 2.07 -9.62
CA ALA A 184 7.37 2.26 -8.20
C ALA A 184 7.47 0.93 -7.43
N ILE A 185 7.59 1.01 -6.10
CA ILE A 185 7.51 -0.14 -5.20
C ILE A 185 6.17 -0.07 -4.50
N THR A 186 5.37 -1.14 -4.53
CA THR A 186 4.09 -1.18 -3.81
C THR A 186 4.10 -2.28 -2.75
N LEU A 187 3.84 -1.89 -1.49
CA LEU A 187 3.50 -2.84 -0.43
C LEU A 187 2.02 -2.71 -0.11
N PHE A 188 1.32 -3.83 -0.01
CA PHE A 188 -0.09 -3.82 0.34
C PHE A 188 -0.43 -4.90 1.36
N VAL A 189 -1.18 -4.52 2.38
CA VAL A 189 -1.76 -5.46 3.34
C VAL A 189 -3.04 -6.02 2.76
N VAL A 190 -3.20 -7.32 2.84
CA VAL A 190 -4.43 -8.00 2.40
C VAL A 190 -4.66 -9.26 3.24
N HIS A 191 -5.94 -9.57 3.49
CA HIS A 191 -6.35 -10.81 4.18
C HIS A 191 -6.60 -11.96 3.22
N ASP A 192 -7.03 -11.65 2.01
CA ASP A 192 -7.31 -12.61 0.96
C ASP A 192 -6.01 -13.09 0.30
N LEU A 193 -5.65 -14.35 0.56
CA LEU A 193 -4.44 -14.97 0.00
C LEU A 193 -4.52 -15.17 -1.51
N MET A 194 -5.73 -15.28 -2.08
CA MET A 194 -5.92 -15.36 -3.53
C MET A 194 -5.57 -14.02 -4.19
N LEU A 195 -6.05 -12.90 -3.63
CA LEU A 195 -5.66 -11.57 -4.09
C LEU A 195 -4.15 -11.34 -3.89
N ALA A 196 -3.59 -11.75 -2.74
CA ALA A 196 -2.16 -11.67 -2.49
C ALA A 196 -1.37 -12.39 -3.59
N SER A 197 -1.70 -13.65 -3.87
CA SER A 197 -1.04 -14.46 -4.89
C SER A 197 -1.17 -13.88 -6.30
N ARG A 198 -2.36 -13.36 -6.64
CA ARG A 198 -2.65 -12.83 -8.00
C ARG A 198 -1.93 -11.53 -8.32
N TYR A 199 -1.76 -10.66 -7.33
CA TYR A 199 -1.29 -9.29 -7.55
C TYR A 199 0.15 -9.03 -7.12
N SER A 200 0.73 -9.87 -6.28
CA SER A 200 2.11 -9.66 -5.83
C SER A 200 3.13 -10.46 -6.63
N SER A 201 4.31 -9.89 -6.79
CA SER A 201 5.50 -10.58 -7.25
C SER A 201 6.14 -11.43 -6.14
N ARG A 202 6.02 -10.95 -4.89
CA ARG A 202 6.53 -11.60 -3.68
C ARG A 202 5.57 -11.39 -2.53
N LEU A 203 5.53 -12.33 -1.59
CA LEU A 203 4.78 -12.23 -0.35
C LEU A 203 5.73 -12.12 0.85
N LEU A 204 5.41 -11.20 1.74
CA LEU A 204 6.03 -11.07 3.05
C LEU A 204 5.04 -11.59 4.09
N MET A 205 5.32 -12.76 4.64
CA MET A 205 4.50 -13.38 5.67
C MET A 205 5.00 -13.01 7.05
N LEU A 206 4.14 -12.31 7.82
CA LEU A 206 4.42 -11.95 9.21
C LEU A 206 3.85 -12.99 10.17
N HIS A 207 4.64 -13.35 11.17
CA HIS A 207 4.24 -14.17 12.30
C HIS A 207 4.95 -13.68 13.56
N GLU A 208 4.22 -13.47 14.64
CA GLU A 208 4.76 -12.98 15.93
C GLU A 208 5.66 -11.73 15.80
N GLY A 209 5.26 -10.79 14.96
CA GLY A 209 5.98 -9.55 14.72
C GLY A 209 7.28 -9.69 13.91
N ARG A 210 7.59 -10.87 13.37
CA ARG A 210 8.79 -11.17 12.56
C ARG A 210 8.43 -11.63 11.17
N ILE A 211 9.37 -11.55 10.24
CA ILE A 211 9.22 -12.18 8.92
C ILE A 211 9.39 -13.70 9.09
N LYS A 212 8.33 -14.45 8.83
CA LYS A 212 8.35 -15.92 8.77
C LYS A 212 8.85 -16.41 7.40
N ALA A 213 8.45 -15.72 6.33
CA ALA A 213 8.87 -16.01 4.96
C ALA A 213 8.77 -14.75 4.09
N PHE A 214 9.67 -14.60 3.12
CA PHE A 214 9.65 -13.52 2.13
C PHE A 214 10.18 -14.03 0.80
N ASP A 215 9.28 -14.45 -0.09
CA ASP A 215 9.61 -15.05 -1.39
C ASP A 215 8.40 -14.95 -2.34
N THR A 216 8.44 -15.63 -3.47
CA THR A 216 7.30 -15.77 -4.40
C THR A 216 6.09 -16.39 -3.71
N ALA A 217 4.90 -16.09 -4.22
CA ALA A 217 3.64 -16.63 -3.67
C ALA A 217 3.68 -18.16 -3.55
N GLU A 218 4.25 -18.85 -4.55
CA GLU A 218 4.36 -20.30 -4.58
C GLU A 218 5.15 -20.88 -3.41
N ARG A 219 6.24 -20.19 -2.99
CA ARG A 219 7.08 -20.64 -1.87
C ARG A 219 6.50 -20.27 -0.51
N VAL A 220 5.84 -19.11 -0.43
CA VAL A 220 5.27 -18.62 0.83
C VAL A 220 3.92 -19.28 1.15
N LEU A 221 3.07 -19.52 0.14
CA LEU A 221 1.78 -20.19 0.32
C LEU A 221 1.93 -21.72 0.31
N HIS A 222 2.88 -22.24 1.06
CA HIS A 222 3.08 -23.68 1.23
C HIS A 222 2.24 -24.21 2.40
N PRO A 223 1.59 -25.40 2.31
CA PRO A 223 0.74 -25.95 3.36
C PRO A 223 1.34 -25.90 4.76
N HIS A 224 2.61 -26.24 4.92
CA HIS A 224 3.31 -26.20 6.20
C HIS A 224 3.37 -24.77 6.79
N LEU A 225 3.73 -23.75 5.97
CA LEU A 225 3.78 -22.36 6.44
C LEU A 225 2.39 -21.81 6.77
N LEU A 226 1.38 -22.20 5.99
CA LEU A 226 -0.01 -21.84 6.26
C LEU A 226 -0.50 -22.47 7.58
N GLY A 227 -0.17 -23.74 7.81
CA GLY A 227 -0.46 -24.42 9.08
C GLY A 227 0.17 -23.71 10.26
N ASP A 228 1.47 -23.43 10.19
CA ASP A 228 2.22 -22.75 11.24
C ASP A 228 1.67 -21.36 11.58
N VAL A 229 1.34 -20.57 10.53
CA VAL A 229 0.99 -19.16 10.71
C VAL A 229 -0.50 -18.96 10.97
N TYR A 230 -1.38 -19.74 10.34
CA TYR A 230 -2.83 -19.55 10.43
C TYR A 230 -3.52 -20.57 11.34
N ASP A 231 -2.79 -21.61 11.78
CA ASP A 231 -3.33 -22.69 12.61
C ASP A 231 -4.47 -23.44 11.89
N VAL A 232 -4.20 -23.84 10.64
CA VAL A 232 -5.15 -24.54 9.78
C VAL A 232 -4.46 -25.69 9.04
N GLU A 233 -5.20 -26.74 8.70
CA GLU A 233 -4.79 -27.68 7.67
C GLU A 233 -5.10 -27.08 6.30
N ALA A 234 -4.10 -26.91 5.45
CA ALA A 234 -4.25 -26.28 4.14
C ALA A 234 -3.77 -27.22 3.04
N SER A 235 -4.48 -27.22 1.93
CA SER A 235 -4.00 -27.72 0.63
C SER A 235 -3.86 -26.58 -0.35
N VAL A 236 -2.81 -26.59 -1.16
CA VAL A 236 -2.55 -25.55 -2.14
C VAL A 236 -2.55 -26.19 -3.52
N GLU A 237 -3.47 -25.77 -4.38
CA GLU A 237 -3.59 -26.24 -5.75
C GLU A 237 -3.24 -25.10 -6.72
N ARG A 238 -2.51 -25.46 -7.78
CA ARG A 238 -2.28 -24.53 -8.89
C ARG A 238 -3.48 -24.55 -9.83
N THR A 239 -4.20 -23.44 -9.89
CA THR A 239 -5.17 -23.22 -10.97
C THR A 239 -4.49 -22.54 -12.15
N ARG A 240 -4.76 -23.01 -13.37
CA ARG A 240 -4.31 -22.27 -14.57
C ARG A 240 -5.07 -20.94 -14.62
N PRO A 241 -4.38 -19.83 -14.91
CA PRO A 241 -5.09 -18.59 -15.20
C PRO A 241 -6.00 -18.84 -16.40
N GLY A 242 -7.30 -18.53 -16.23
CA GLY A 242 -8.28 -18.59 -17.30
C GLY A 242 -8.05 -17.47 -18.32
#